data_10e5792aa30f95b67212f90b70f1025c
#
_entry.id   10e5792aa30f95b67212f90b70f1025c
#
_cell.length_a   1.000
_cell.length_b   1.000
_cell.length_c   1.000
_cell.angle_alpha   90.00
_cell.angle_beta   90.00
_cell.angle_gamma   90.00
#
_symmetry.space_group_name_H-M   'P 1'
#
loop_
_entity.id
_entity.type
_entity.pdbx_description
1 polymer ?
#
loop_
_entity_poly.entity_id
_entity_poly.type
_entity_poly.pdbx_seq_one_letter_code
_entity_poly.pdbx_strand_id
1 'polypeptide(L)'
;ITEQDITVQQAVQGQFTNFDLPNDTAVDNLDLSQFLGRGRNMSILLNQYGLIVIDGVPQDVSDSSFGGFKSRQSGTLNPEVIASITYLKGLAATNKYGTLGRNGVLLITTKMAQASESTGEIEEKPLGTTLTYSGSAQNINKLSDAPYMSPLKDAQSIDEAFNAYLEQRSDHGNSPSFYLNAYDYFEGWQNPLISKRILSNVYEIAYNNADMLKVVAYKQQASGNYKDAEKTFERILKLEPRKSQSYRNLALAQSFAGNYQEALDLYNRMENNINVGGADFTGLYKTIFNETRNLISQHGKDVNTQGVDQKFMSPMKYKVRILFEWNDLDAEFDLNIINPQNRFFTWSHTQSENSQNILMEHQQGYGLEEFYLTPSDKGEWQFNVTYYGKSSADTDPTFIKITTFKNFGSPNQTKKVEVVRLDRKDVEQTVTKIVVN
;
A
#
# COMPACT_ATOMS: atom_id res chain seq x y z
N ILE A 1 28.22 14.33 17.22
CA ILE A 1 28.99 15.28 16.38
C ILE A 1 30.27 15.62 17.15
N THR A 2 31.40 15.45 16.49
CA THR A 2 32.70 15.74 17.09
C THR A 2 33.14 17.17 16.73
N GLU A 3 34.05 17.77 17.53
CA GLU A 3 34.61 19.09 17.25
C GLU A 3 35.37 19.20 15.91
N GLN A 4 35.57 18.07 15.21
CA GLN A 4 36.23 17.99 13.91
C GLN A 4 35.25 18.03 12.72
N ASP A 5 33.93 17.96 12.95
CA ASP A 5 32.93 17.99 11.88
C ASP A 5 32.72 19.42 11.41
N ILE A 6 33.23 19.75 10.20
CA ILE A 6 33.17 21.10 9.63
C ILE A 6 31.76 21.41 9.09
N THR A 7 30.98 20.37 8.73
CA THR A 7 29.61 20.50 8.21
C THR A 7 28.69 19.44 8.79
N VAL A 8 27.39 19.73 8.84
CA VAL A 8 26.37 18.75 9.26
C VAL A 8 26.39 17.51 8.35
N GLN A 9 26.77 17.68 7.08
CA GLN A 9 26.93 16.58 6.13
C GLN A 9 28.02 15.60 6.58
N GLN A 10 29.18 16.10 6.99
CA GLN A 10 30.27 15.27 7.48
C GLN A 10 29.88 14.55 8.78
N ALA A 11 29.11 15.22 9.64
CA ALA A 11 28.61 14.65 10.88
C ALA A 11 27.58 13.53 10.67
N VAL A 12 26.88 13.53 9.55
CA VAL A 12 25.79 12.59 9.25
C VAL A 12 26.24 11.49 8.28
N GLN A 13 27.21 11.78 7.42
CA GLN A 13 27.70 10.87 6.39
C GLN A 13 28.34 9.63 7.01
N GLY A 14 27.80 8.44 6.67
CA GLY A 14 28.28 7.18 7.20
C GLY A 14 27.79 6.79 8.60
N GLN A 15 27.12 7.68 9.33
CA GLN A 15 26.59 7.40 10.67
C GLN A 15 25.32 6.57 10.64
N PHE A 16 24.55 6.63 9.55
CA PHE A 16 23.26 5.92 9.44
C PHE A 16 23.26 4.96 8.25
N THR A 17 22.91 3.71 8.49
CA THR A 17 22.69 2.72 7.43
C THR A 17 21.45 3.10 6.62
N ASN A 18 21.56 3.10 5.27
CA ASN A 18 20.49 3.48 4.33
C ASN A 18 20.14 4.99 4.32
N PHE A 19 21.13 5.81 4.57
CA PHE A 19 21.03 7.26 4.47
C PHE A 19 22.02 7.74 3.41
N ASP A 20 21.55 8.39 2.37
CA ASP A 20 22.37 8.97 1.31
C ASP A 20 22.09 10.46 1.18
N LEU A 21 23.14 11.23 1.06
CA LEU A 21 23.08 12.63 0.61
C LEU A 21 23.43 12.65 -0.88
N PRO A 22 22.80 13.55 -1.67
CA PRO A 22 23.17 13.72 -3.06
C PRO A 22 24.66 14.05 -3.20
N ASN A 23 25.34 13.34 -4.09
CA ASN A 23 26.79 13.52 -4.36
C ASN A 23 27.07 14.77 -5.19
N ASP A 24 26.37 15.86 -5.06
CA ASP A 24 26.72 17.04 -5.84
C ASP A 24 27.70 17.91 -5.07
N THR A 25 28.85 17.96 -5.68
CA THR A 25 30.12 18.50 -5.22
C THR A 25 30.08 19.99 -5.04
N ALA A 26 30.81 20.44 -4.03
CA ALA A 26 31.22 21.83 -3.78
C ALA A 26 30.09 22.73 -3.28
N VAL A 27 29.59 22.43 -2.09
CA VAL A 27 28.73 23.40 -1.40
C VAL A 27 29.22 23.59 0.03
N ASP A 28 29.76 24.76 0.31
CA ASP A 28 29.99 25.26 1.66
C ASP A 28 28.68 25.46 2.47
N ASN A 29 27.54 25.17 1.84
CA ASN A 29 26.19 25.32 2.39
C ASN A 29 25.34 24.10 2.04
N LEU A 30 25.30 23.10 2.90
CA LEU A 30 24.47 21.93 2.68
C LEU A 30 23.01 22.26 2.91
N ASP A 31 22.22 22.13 1.87
CA ASP A 31 20.78 22.09 1.98
C ASP A 31 20.34 20.70 2.47
N LEU A 32 20.18 20.56 3.80
CA LEU A 32 19.67 19.34 4.44
C LEU A 32 18.28 18.94 3.94
N SER A 33 17.59 19.85 3.22
CA SER A 33 16.27 19.58 2.65
C SER A 33 16.29 18.45 1.62
N GLN A 34 17.45 18.02 1.16
CA GLN A 34 17.62 17.04 0.10
C GLN A 34 18.16 15.69 0.57
N PHE A 35 18.03 15.32 1.85
CA PHE A 35 18.45 13.97 2.22
C PHE A 35 17.48 12.91 1.70
N LEU A 36 18.06 11.82 1.27
CA LEU A 36 17.35 10.74 0.62
C LEU A 36 17.45 9.48 1.49
N GLY A 37 16.35 9.04 2.08
CA GLY A 37 16.29 7.74 2.73
C GLY A 37 16.41 6.60 1.69
N ARG A 38 17.33 5.65 1.85
CA ARG A 38 17.38 4.44 0.99
C ARG A 38 16.08 3.65 1.14
N GLY A 39 15.34 3.50 0.07
CA GLY A 39 14.01 2.84 0.04
C GLY A 39 12.96 3.66 -0.71
N ARG A 40 13.41 4.58 -1.52
CA ARG A 40 12.61 5.55 -2.30
C ARG A 40 11.54 4.91 -3.16
N ASN A 41 10.37 5.54 -3.17
CA ASN A 41 9.57 5.61 -4.37
C ASN A 41 10.29 6.53 -5.35
N MET A 42 10.85 6.00 -6.43
CA MET A 42 11.44 6.79 -7.49
C MET A 42 10.32 7.34 -8.40
N SER A 43 9.47 8.19 -7.86
CA SER A 43 8.57 9.00 -8.68
C SER A 43 9.23 10.35 -8.93
N ILE A 44 9.40 10.72 -10.18
CA ILE A 44 9.94 12.02 -10.58
C ILE A 44 9.00 13.16 -10.15
N LEU A 45 7.76 12.85 -9.84
CA LEU A 45 6.70 13.82 -9.54
C LEU A 45 6.32 13.89 -8.04
N LEU A 46 6.85 13.00 -7.19
CA LEU A 46 6.59 13.03 -5.74
C LEU A 46 7.82 13.51 -5.00
N ASN A 47 7.58 14.20 -3.89
CA ASN A 47 8.63 14.56 -2.94
C ASN A 47 9.39 13.29 -2.51
N GLN A 48 10.63 13.18 -2.98
CA GLN A 48 11.51 12.03 -2.74
C GLN A 48 12.32 12.20 -1.45
N TYR A 49 12.27 13.39 -0.85
CA TYR A 49 13.09 13.74 0.29
C TYR A 49 12.42 13.30 1.59
N GLY A 50 13.23 12.94 2.57
CA GLY A 50 12.77 12.68 3.92
C GLY A 50 12.43 14.00 4.64
N LEU A 51 11.58 13.88 5.67
CA LEU A 51 11.25 15.02 6.53
C LEU A 51 12.43 15.38 7.44
N ILE A 52 12.71 16.66 7.56
CA ILE A 52 13.64 17.19 8.57
C ILE A 52 12.84 17.86 9.67
N VAL A 53 13.15 17.51 10.91
CA VAL A 53 12.56 18.11 12.10
C VAL A 53 13.66 18.68 12.97
N ILE A 54 13.62 19.98 13.24
CA ILE A 54 14.61 20.67 14.08
C ILE A 54 13.90 21.13 15.35
N ASP A 55 14.37 20.64 16.50
CA ASP A 55 13.80 20.95 17.82
C ASP A 55 12.28 20.76 17.88
N GLY A 56 11.81 19.63 17.30
CA GLY A 56 10.38 19.29 17.23
C GLY A 56 9.59 20.00 16.13
N VAL A 57 10.17 20.96 15.40
CA VAL A 57 9.50 21.71 14.33
C VAL A 57 9.85 21.12 12.96
N PRO A 58 8.88 20.57 12.21
CA PRO A 58 9.10 20.12 10.85
C PRO A 58 9.52 21.27 9.95
N GLN A 59 10.51 21.01 9.12
CA GLN A 59 10.94 21.92 8.08
C GLN A 59 10.21 21.60 6.79
N ASP A 60 9.73 22.62 6.10
CA ASP A 60 9.01 22.45 4.84
C ASP A 60 10.00 22.04 3.74
N VAL A 61 9.79 20.87 3.16
CA VAL A 61 10.64 20.26 2.13
C VAL A 61 9.88 20.28 0.80
N SER A 62 9.34 21.42 0.41
CA SER A 62 8.68 21.55 -0.88
C SER A 62 9.72 21.60 -2.00
N ASP A 63 9.66 20.59 -2.91
CA ASP A 63 10.47 20.56 -4.11
C ASP A 63 10.04 21.66 -5.09
N SER A 64 10.91 22.67 -5.26
CA SER A 64 10.65 23.83 -6.12
C SER A 64 10.90 23.57 -7.61
N SER A 65 10.99 22.31 -8.05
CA SER A 65 11.27 21.97 -9.46
C SER A 65 10.09 22.16 -10.41
N PHE A 66 8.88 22.33 -9.88
CA PHE A 66 7.70 22.62 -10.71
C PHE A 66 6.98 23.87 -10.18
N GLY A 67 7.29 25.05 -10.77
CA GLY A 67 6.48 26.24 -10.62
C GLY A 67 6.90 27.28 -9.57
N GLY A 68 8.16 27.59 -9.45
CA GLY A 68 8.57 28.98 -9.12
C GLY A 68 8.40 29.50 -7.69
N PHE A 69 8.14 28.68 -6.68
CA PHE A 69 8.15 29.13 -5.29
C PHE A 69 9.37 28.57 -4.55
N LYS A 70 10.38 29.42 -4.38
CA LYS A 70 11.50 29.16 -3.47
C LYS A 70 10.98 29.31 -2.04
N SER A 71 10.81 28.21 -1.31
CA SER A 71 10.67 28.25 0.14
C SER A 71 11.97 28.79 0.75
N ARG A 72 11.91 29.96 1.31
CA ARG A 72 12.99 30.57 2.10
C ARG A 72 12.88 30.01 3.50
N GLN A 73 13.66 28.99 3.84
CA GLN A 73 14.17 28.80 5.21
C GLN A 73 14.69 27.37 5.46
N SER A 74 15.58 26.86 4.62
CA SER A 74 16.58 25.94 5.14
C SER A 74 17.83 26.77 5.45
N GLY A 75 17.79 27.43 6.59
CA GLY A 75 18.99 28.09 7.11
C GLY A 75 20.07 27.03 7.32
N THR A 76 21.27 27.31 6.86
CA THR A 76 22.48 26.56 7.19
C THR A 76 22.56 26.38 8.70
N LEU A 77 22.23 25.17 9.19
CA LEU A 77 22.47 24.83 10.58
C LEU A 77 23.98 24.73 10.79
N ASN A 78 24.51 25.54 11.67
CA ASN A 78 25.89 25.41 12.10
C ASN A 78 26.03 24.08 12.87
N PRO A 79 26.91 23.14 12.48
CA PRO A 79 27.15 21.90 13.20
C PRO A 79 27.42 22.08 14.69
N GLU A 80 28.05 23.17 15.07
CA GLU A 80 28.37 23.47 16.48
C GLU A 80 27.16 23.69 17.37
N VAL A 81 25.99 24.03 16.82
CA VAL A 81 24.74 24.19 17.59
C VAL A 81 23.96 22.88 17.74
N ILE A 82 24.36 21.80 17.06
CA ILE A 82 23.66 20.52 17.09
C ILE A 82 24.13 19.69 18.30
N ALA A 83 23.15 19.21 19.06
CA ALA A 83 23.38 18.29 20.17
C ALA A 83 23.27 16.83 19.74
N SER A 84 22.23 16.50 18.97
CA SER A 84 22.02 15.14 18.50
C SER A 84 21.29 15.12 17.15
N ILE A 85 21.53 14.05 16.38
CA ILE A 85 20.82 13.72 15.16
C ILE A 85 20.33 12.29 15.24
N THR A 86 19.04 12.08 14.99
CA THR A 86 18.43 10.74 14.98
C THR A 86 17.70 10.53 13.67
N TYR A 87 17.91 9.39 13.02
CA TYR A 87 17.20 9.04 11.79
C TYR A 87 16.11 8.00 12.06
N LEU A 88 14.85 8.36 11.87
CA LEU A 88 13.71 7.46 11.93
C LEU A 88 13.41 6.90 10.54
N LYS A 89 13.22 5.57 10.45
CA LYS A 89 13.00 4.85 9.19
C LYS A 89 11.58 4.29 9.11
N GLY A 90 11.07 4.20 7.86
CA GLY A 90 9.87 3.45 7.55
C GLY A 90 8.69 3.77 8.46
N LEU A 91 8.07 2.73 9.00
CA LEU A 91 6.86 2.85 9.80
C LEU A 91 7.06 3.63 11.11
N ALA A 92 8.24 3.59 11.74
CA ALA A 92 8.54 4.42 12.92
C ALA A 92 8.46 5.92 12.60
N ALA A 93 8.94 6.31 11.41
CA ALA A 93 8.84 7.68 10.92
C ALA A 93 7.38 8.04 10.59
N THR A 94 6.65 7.15 9.93
CA THR A 94 5.22 7.34 9.60
C THR A 94 4.34 7.35 10.85
N ASN A 95 4.64 6.53 11.86
CA ASN A 95 3.92 6.55 13.13
C ASN A 95 4.04 7.88 13.89
N LYS A 96 5.20 8.55 13.77
CA LYS A 96 5.43 9.80 14.49
C LYS A 96 5.04 11.05 13.67
N TYR A 97 5.17 10.99 12.34
CA TYR A 97 5.02 12.17 11.46
C TYR A 97 4.03 11.98 10.30
N GLY A 98 3.22 10.91 10.34
CA GLY A 98 2.22 10.66 9.31
C GLY A 98 2.85 10.46 7.93
N THR A 99 2.13 10.87 6.88
CA THR A 99 2.58 10.79 5.48
C THR A 99 3.88 11.53 5.23
N LEU A 100 4.16 12.60 5.97
CA LEU A 100 5.42 13.35 5.87
C LEU A 100 6.64 12.50 6.24
N GLY A 101 6.47 11.49 7.11
CA GLY A 101 7.55 10.60 7.53
C GLY A 101 7.81 9.41 6.59
N ARG A 102 7.03 9.22 5.53
CA ARG A 102 7.11 8.01 4.68
C ARG A 102 8.48 7.75 4.03
N ASN A 103 9.22 8.82 3.75
CA ASN A 103 10.58 8.75 3.18
C ASN A 103 11.69 8.75 4.25
N GLY A 104 11.31 8.59 5.52
CA GLY A 104 12.18 8.73 6.68
C GLY A 104 12.16 10.14 7.26
N VAL A 105 12.58 10.25 8.53
CA VAL A 105 12.63 11.52 9.25
C VAL A 105 13.99 11.70 9.89
N LEU A 106 14.62 12.86 9.65
CA LEU A 106 15.84 13.27 10.32
C LEU A 106 15.47 14.21 11.47
N LEU A 107 15.63 13.77 12.69
CA LEU A 107 15.42 14.56 13.90
C LEU A 107 16.74 15.23 14.29
N ILE A 108 16.76 16.55 14.34
CA ILE A 108 17.91 17.35 14.77
C ILE A 108 17.51 18.07 16.06
N THR A 109 18.25 17.80 17.14
CA THR A 109 18.09 18.53 18.41
C THR A 109 19.27 19.47 18.60
N THR A 110 18.99 20.74 18.83
CA THR A 110 20.07 21.73 19.11
C THR A 110 20.50 21.69 20.56
N LYS A 111 21.73 22.16 20.83
CA LYS A 111 22.26 22.30 22.21
C LYS A 111 21.38 23.21 23.06
N MET A 112 20.72 24.18 22.44
CA MET A 112 19.84 25.11 23.11
C MET A 112 18.52 24.45 23.54
N ALA A 113 17.93 23.60 22.70
CA ALA A 113 16.76 22.79 23.06
C ALA A 113 17.13 21.76 24.15
N GLN A 114 18.28 21.10 24.05
CA GLN A 114 18.74 20.14 25.06
C GLN A 114 19.00 20.81 26.41
N ALA A 115 19.50 22.05 26.44
CA ALA A 115 19.70 22.80 27.67
C ALA A 115 18.38 23.24 28.33
N SER A 116 17.33 23.46 27.54
CA SER A 116 15.98 23.78 28.06
C SER A 116 15.24 22.55 28.57
N GLU A 117 15.54 21.35 28.08
CA GLU A 117 15.02 20.09 28.62
C GLU A 117 15.52 19.78 30.04
N SER A 118 16.69 20.31 30.43
CA SER A 118 17.23 20.12 31.78
C SER A 118 16.58 21.00 32.86
N THR A 119 15.67 21.92 32.51
CA THR A 119 15.06 22.89 33.42
C THR A 119 13.54 22.82 33.55
N GLY A 120 12.88 21.81 33.00
CA GLY A 120 11.43 21.60 33.16
C GLY A 120 10.81 20.92 31.96
N GLU A 121 9.89 20.01 32.23
CA GLU A 121 9.14 19.23 31.27
C GLU A 121 8.71 20.08 30.04
N ILE A 122 9.44 19.96 28.94
CA ILE A 122 8.89 20.32 27.66
C ILE A 122 8.07 19.10 27.22
N GLU A 123 6.76 19.17 27.38
CA GLU A 123 5.86 18.31 26.63
C GLU A 123 6.24 18.45 25.16
N GLU A 124 6.94 17.44 24.61
CA GLU A 124 7.02 17.25 23.17
C GLU A 124 5.58 17.18 22.65
N LYS A 125 5.04 18.29 22.14
CA LYS A 125 3.85 18.24 21.32
C LYS A 125 4.26 17.57 20.01
N PRO A 126 3.84 16.32 19.75
CA PRO A 126 4.04 15.70 18.44
C PRO A 126 3.25 16.55 17.45
N LEU A 127 3.89 17.03 16.39
CA LEU A 127 3.15 17.53 15.24
C LEU A 127 2.48 16.36 14.52
N GLY A 128 1.18 16.39 14.49
CA GLY A 128 0.31 15.26 14.27
C GLY A 128 0.15 14.55 15.61
N THR A 129 -0.86 14.97 16.36
CA THR A 129 -1.28 14.29 17.58
C THR A 129 -1.21 12.81 17.32
N THR A 130 -0.32 12.10 18.02
CA THR A 130 -0.43 10.65 18.16
C THR A 130 -1.68 10.44 18.99
N LEU A 131 -2.84 10.56 18.33
CA LEU A 131 -4.11 10.37 18.94
C LEU A 131 -4.17 8.93 19.40
N THR A 132 -4.49 8.74 20.68
CA THR A 132 -4.84 7.42 21.16
C THR A 132 -6.11 7.00 20.44
N TYR A 133 -6.11 5.83 19.84
CA TYR A 133 -7.27 5.32 19.14
C TYR A 133 -8.42 5.08 20.10
N SER A 134 -9.58 5.63 19.81
CA SER A 134 -10.77 5.57 20.70
C SER A 134 -11.50 4.22 20.68
N GLY A 135 -11.17 3.34 19.74
CA GLY A 135 -11.80 2.02 19.63
C GLY A 135 -13.18 2.02 18.96
N SER A 136 -13.50 3.04 18.16
CA SER A 136 -14.84 3.24 17.58
C SER A 136 -15.13 2.43 16.31
N ALA A 137 -14.13 1.79 15.70
CA ALA A 137 -14.31 1.06 14.44
C ALA A 137 -15.28 -0.12 14.58
N GLN A 138 -16.17 -0.23 13.62
CA GLN A 138 -17.11 -1.35 13.54
C GLN A 138 -16.45 -2.53 12.84
N ASN A 139 -16.86 -3.74 13.22
CA ASN A 139 -16.49 -4.93 12.46
C ASN A 139 -17.20 -4.93 11.11
N ILE A 140 -16.51 -5.37 10.07
CA ILE A 140 -17.11 -5.51 8.76
C ILE A 140 -18.19 -6.57 8.79
N ASN A 141 -19.40 -6.18 8.37
CA ASN A 141 -20.44 -7.13 8.02
C ASN A 141 -20.17 -7.61 6.58
N LYS A 142 -19.79 -8.86 6.43
CA LYS A 142 -19.54 -9.46 5.10
C LYS A 142 -20.82 -9.68 4.30
N LEU A 143 -21.98 -9.70 4.97
CA LEU A 143 -23.26 -9.95 4.33
C LEU A 143 -24.01 -8.64 4.09
N SER A 144 -24.41 -8.41 2.87
CA SER A 144 -25.21 -7.26 2.46
C SER A 144 -26.61 -7.31 3.07
N ASP A 145 -27.14 -6.14 3.46
CA ASP A 145 -28.53 -5.97 3.92
C ASP A 145 -29.49 -5.59 2.77
N ALA A 146 -29.07 -5.77 1.51
CA ALA A 146 -29.91 -5.53 0.35
C ALA A 146 -31.19 -6.41 0.42
N PRO A 147 -32.37 -5.87 0.06
CA PRO A 147 -33.65 -6.60 0.21
C PRO A 147 -33.70 -7.96 -0.48
N TYR A 148 -33.05 -8.09 -1.63
CA TYR A 148 -32.96 -9.36 -2.37
C TYR A 148 -32.14 -10.43 -1.64
N MET A 149 -31.39 -10.09 -0.59
CA MET A 149 -30.65 -11.06 0.22
C MET A 149 -31.51 -11.68 1.32
N SER A 150 -32.67 -11.11 1.66
CA SER A 150 -33.52 -11.62 2.73
C SER A 150 -33.95 -13.07 2.50
N PRO A 151 -34.48 -13.45 1.32
CA PRO A 151 -34.89 -14.84 1.07
C PRO A 151 -33.74 -15.84 1.18
N LEU A 152 -32.51 -15.41 0.82
CA LEU A 152 -31.33 -16.26 0.95
C LEU A 152 -30.94 -16.43 2.42
N LYS A 153 -31.01 -15.36 3.22
CA LYS A 153 -30.67 -15.38 4.65
C LYS A 153 -31.67 -16.20 5.48
N ASP A 154 -32.94 -16.23 5.07
CA ASP A 154 -34.01 -16.94 5.75
C ASP A 154 -34.00 -18.46 5.46
N ALA A 155 -33.27 -18.90 4.43
CA ALA A 155 -33.17 -20.30 4.03
C ALA A 155 -32.53 -21.18 5.12
N GLN A 156 -33.10 -22.36 5.33
CA GLN A 156 -32.64 -23.33 6.34
C GLN A 156 -31.64 -24.36 5.78
N SER A 157 -31.50 -24.41 4.48
CA SER A 157 -30.58 -25.31 3.78
C SER A 157 -29.94 -24.63 2.57
N ILE A 158 -28.81 -25.17 2.11
CA ILE A 158 -28.11 -24.66 0.94
C ILE A 158 -28.95 -24.77 -0.33
N ASP A 159 -29.79 -25.81 -0.43
CA ASP A 159 -30.68 -26.02 -1.57
C ASP A 159 -31.81 -24.98 -1.59
N GLU A 160 -32.40 -24.68 -0.44
CA GLU A 160 -33.38 -23.61 -0.31
C GLU A 160 -32.74 -22.23 -0.64
N ALA A 161 -31.57 -21.96 -0.11
CA ALA A 161 -30.83 -20.71 -0.39
C ALA A 161 -30.52 -20.59 -1.89
N PHE A 162 -30.13 -21.71 -2.55
CA PHE A 162 -29.83 -21.69 -3.97
C PHE A 162 -31.07 -21.50 -4.83
N ASN A 163 -32.23 -22.09 -4.43
CA ASN A 163 -33.50 -21.83 -5.10
C ASN A 163 -33.92 -20.35 -4.95
N ALA A 164 -33.82 -19.81 -3.74
CA ALA A 164 -34.08 -18.38 -3.50
C ALA A 164 -33.15 -17.48 -4.34
N TYR A 165 -31.88 -17.82 -4.46
CA TYR A 165 -30.95 -17.14 -5.36
C TYR A 165 -31.41 -17.19 -6.82
N LEU A 166 -31.87 -18.35 -7.31
CA LEU A 166 -32.33 -18.47 -8.70
C LEU A 166 -33.61 -17.65 -8.96
N GLU A 167 -34.51 -17.54 -8.00
CA GLU A 167 -35.69 -16.67 -8.07
C GLU A 167 -35.28 -15.19 -8.15
N GLN A 168 -34.43 -14.73 -7.23
CA GLN A 168 -33.94 -13.34 -7.21
C GLN A 168 -33.12 -12.97 -8.46
N ARG A 169 -32.48 -13.97 -9.10
CA ARG A 169 -31.69 -13.77 -10.31
C ARG A 169 -32.56 -13.28 -11.48
N SER A 170 -33.86 -13.59 -11.54
CA SER A 170 -34.74 -13.11 -12.61
C SER A 170 -34.80 -11.57 -12.67
N ASP A 171 -34.79 -10.94 -11.52
CA ASP A 171 -34.97 -9.48 -11.41
C ASP A 171 -33.61 -8.74 -11.28
N HIS A 172 -32.59 -9.40 -10.75
CA HIS A 172 -31.29 -8.81 -10.42
C HIS A 172 -30.12 -9.33 -11.28
N GLY A 173 -30.40 -10.14 -12.30
CA GLY A 173 -29.37 -10.87 -13.09
C GLY A 173 -28.39 -10.00 -13.87
N ASN A 174 -28.64 -8.69 -14.00
CA ASN A 174 -27.73 -7.72 -14.64
C ASN A 174 -26.92 -6.90 -13.61
N SER A 175 -27.05 -7.19 -12.31
CA SER A 175 -26.39 -6.45 -11.24
C SER A 175 -25.14 -7.18 -10.75
N PRO A 176 -23.92 -6.64 -10.95
CA PRO A 176 -22.71 -7.18 -10.33
C PRO A 176 -22.83 -7.29 -8.81
N SER A 177 -23.43 -6.28 -8.16
CA SER A 177 -23.66 -6.27 -6.71
C SER A 177 -24.49 -7.44 -6.22
N PHE A 178 -25.52 -7.84 -6.96
CA PHE A 178 -26.34 -8.99 -6.59
C PHE A 178 -25.51 -10.28 -6.55
N TYR A 179 -24.77 -10.56 -7.62
CA TYR A 179 -23.95 -11.77 -7.68
C TYR A 179 -22.81 -11.75 -6.65
N LEU A 180 -22.19 -10.60 -6.40
CA LEU A 180 -21.12 -10.46 -5.41
C LEU A 180 -21.65 -10.70 -4.00
N ASN A 181 -22.84 -10.18 -3.66
CA ASN A 181 -23.48 -10.40 -2.38
C ASN A 181 -23.91 -11.88 -2.21
N ALA A 182 -24.45 -12.48 -3.27
CA ALA A 182 -24.77 -13.91 -3.26
C ALA A 182 -23.50 -14.77 -3.12
N TYR A 183 -22.41 -14.42 -3.82
CA TYR A 183 -21.11 -15.09 -3.66
C TYR A 183 -20.65 -15.07 -2.20
N ASP A 184 -20.63 -13.88 -1.55
CA ASP A 184 -20.19 -13.77 -0.17
C ASP A 184 -21.07 -14.57 0.81
N TYR A 185 -22.36 -14.63 0.55
CA TYR A 185 -23.29 -15.46 1.32
C TYR A 185 -22.96 -16.96 1.16
N PHE A 186 -22.79 -17.44 -0.09
CA PHE A 186 -22.53 -18.87 -0.34
C PHE A 186 -21.12 -19.32 0.06
N GLU A 187 -20.15 -18.41 0.17
CA GLU A 187 -18.84 -18.73 0.79
C GLU A 187 -19.01 -19.17 2.26
N GLY A 188 -19.99 -18.62 2.98
CA GLY A 188 -20.33 -19.04 4.33
C GLY A 188 -20.81 -20.49 4.44
N TRP A 189 -21.38 -21.05 3.38
CA TRP A 189 -21.81 -22.44 3.31
C TRP A 189 -20.69 -23.43 2.96
N GLN A 190 -19.48 -22.93 2.71
CA GLN A 190 -18.29 -23.72 2.36
C GLN A 190 -18.52 -24.67 1.14
N ASN A 191 -19.34 -24.24 0.18
CA ASN A 191 -19.56 -24.94 -1.07
C ASN A 191 -18.89 -24.23 -2.26
N PRO A 192 -17.65 -24.58 -2.58
CA PRO A 192 -16.86 -23.87 -3.59
C PRO A 192 -17.44 -24.01 -5.01
N LEU A 193 -18.24 -25.03 -5.29
CA LEU A 193 -18.85 -25.21 -6.62
C LEU A 193 -19.93 -24.16 -6.86
N ILE A 194 -20.79 -23.92 -5.87
CA ILE A 194 -21.86 -22.93 -5.96
C ILE A 194 -21.24 -21.52 -6.01
N SER A 195 -20.32 -21.21 -5.09
CA SER A 195 -19.64 -19.90 -5.07
C SER A 195 -18.95 -19.60 -6.40
N LYS A 196 -18.19 -20.57 -6.93
CA LYS A 196 -17.52 -20.40 -8.23
C LYS A 196 -18.51 -20.17 -9.38
N ARG A 197 -19.64 -20.89 -9.39
CA ARG A 197 -20.70 -20.73 -10.39
C ARG A 197 -21.35 -19.34 -10.30
N ILE A 198 -21.58 -18.83 -9.08
CA ILE A 198 -22.14 -17.50 -8.88
C ILE A 198 -21.15 -16.43 -9.34
N LEU A 199 -19.87 -16.56 -8.98
CA LEU A 199 -18.83 -15.60 -9.37
C LEU A 199 -18.63 -15.54 -10.89
N SER A 200 -18.83 -16.67 -11.62
CA SER A 200 -18.75 -16.67 -13.08
C SER A 200 -19.79 -15.80 -13.77
N ASN A 201 -20.96 -15.57 -13.15
CA ASN A 201 -21.93 -14.63 -13.70
C ASN A 201 -21.42 -13.17 -13.66
N VAL A 202 -20.68 -12.80 -12.60
CA VAL A 202 -20.02 -11.48 -12.55
C VAL A 202 -19.02 -11.35 -13.70
N TYR A 203 -18.21 -12.38 -13.95
CA TYR A 203 -17.26 -12.41 -15.05
C TYR A 203 -17.97 -12.22 -16.41
N GLU A 204 -19.12 -12.87 -16.62
CA GLU A 204 -19.89 -12.78 -17.87
C GLU A 204 -20.48 -11.39 -18.09
N ILE A 205 -21.20 -10.83 -17.10
CA ILE A 205 -21.85 -9.53 -17.25
C ILE A 205 -20.85 -8.38 -17.23
N ALA A 206 -19.71 -8.54 -16.58
CA ALA A 206 -18.64 -7.56 -16.48
C ALA A 206 -17.48 -7.82 -17.47
N TYR A 207 -17.67 -8.63 -18.51
CA TYR A 207 -16.59 -9.07 -19.40
C TYR A 207 -15.74 -7.94 -20.00
N ASN A 208 -16.32 -6.75 -20.18
CA ASN A 208 -15.65 -5.55 -20.68
C ASN A 208 -15.45 -4.47 -19.61
N ASN A 209 -15.72 -4.77 -18.34
CA ASN A 209 -15.55 -3.86 -17.22
C ASN A 209 -14.34 -4.34 -16.39
N ALA A 210 -13.19 -3.67 -16.57
CA ALA A 210 -11.94 -4.08 -15.93
C ALA A 210 -12.02 -3.95 -14.40
N ASP A 211 -12.72 -2.94 -13.87
CA ASP A 211 -12.81 -2.73 -12.42
C ASP A 211 -13.62 -3.83 -11.73
N MET A 212 -14.72 -4.29 -12.35
CA MET A 212 -15.45 -5.44 -11.84
C MET A 212 -14.70 -6.75 -12.04
N LEU A 213 -13.94 -6.91 -13.12
CA LEU A 213 -13.07 -8.07 -13.31
C LEU A 213 -11.94 -8.11 -12.26
N LYS A 214 -11.43 -6.95 -11.80
CA LYS A 214 -10.51 -6.91 -10.66
C LYS A 214 -11.15 -7.52 -9.41
N VAL A 215 -12.42 -7.19 -9.12
CA VAL A 215 -13.14 -7.78 -7.97
C VAL A 215 -13.26 -9.29 -8.12
N VAL A 216 -13.60 -9.79 -9.31
CA VAL A 216 -13.65 -11.24 -9.59
C VAL A 216 -12.30 -11.88 -9.32
N ALA A 217 -11.21 -11.32 -9.86
CA ALA A 217 -9.86 -11.84 -9.67
C ALA A 217 -9.41 -11.80 -8.19
N TYR A 218 -9.77 -10.76 -7.46
CA TYR A 218 -9.50 -10.64 -6.02
C TYR A 218 -10.19 -11.76 -5.22
N LYS A 219 -11.49 -12.02 -5.49
CA LYS A 219 -12.24 -13.10 -4.85
C LYS A 219 -11.71 -14.47 -5.24
N GLN A 220 -11.30 -14.66 -6.50
CA GLN A 220 -10.63 -15.90 -6.94
C GLN A 220 -9.31 -16.12 -6.20
N GLN A 221 -8.51 -15.07 -5.98
CA GLN A 221 -7.27 -15.18 -5.18
C GLN A 221 -7.56 -15.46 -3.71
N ALA A 222 -8.58 -14.84 -3.12
CA ALA A 222 -8.97 -15.06 -1.73
C ALA A 222 -9.44 -16.50 -1.46
N SER A 223 -10.13 -17.11 -2.43
CA SER A 223 -10.58 -18.51 -2.36
C SER A 223 -9.55 -19.55 -2.85
N GLY A 224 -8.30 -19.10 -3.18
CA GLY A 224 -7.24 -20.00 -3.64
C GLY A 224 -7.36 -20.46 -5.09
N ASN A 225 -8.30 -19.95 -5.87
CA ASN A 225 -8.51 -20.27 -7.29
C ASN A 225 -7.52 -19.48 -8.18
N TYR A 226 -6.23 -19.67 -7.96
CA TYR A 226 -5.17 -18.86 -8.58
C TYR A 226 -5.11 -18.96 -10.11
N LYS A 227 -5.39 -20.14 -10.69
CA LYS A 227 -5.42 -20.34 -12.14
C LYS A 227 -6.56 -19.58 -12.83
N ASP A 228 -7.71 -19.47 -12.16
CA ASP A 228 -8.83 -18.69 -12.68
C ASP A 228 -8.54 -17.19 -12.54
N ALA A 229 -7.90 -16.77 -11.41
CA ALA A 229 -7.47 -15.40 -11.20
C ALA A 229 -6.46 -14.94 -12.26
N GLU A 230 -5.49 -15.79 -12.61
CA GLU A 230 -4.53 -15.52 -13.69
C GLU A 230 -5.25 -15.20 -15.02
N LYS A 231 -6.19 -16.05 -15.44
CA LYS A 231 -6.98 -15.85 -16.67
C LYS A 231 -7.80 -14.54 -16.63
N THR A 232 -8.33 -14.23 -15.45
CA THR A 232 -9.06 -12.96 -15.26
C THR A 232 -8.14 -11.77 -15.39
N PHE A 233 -6.93 -11.81 -14.82
CA PHE A 233 -5.95 -10.74 -14.99
C PHE A 233 -5.39 -10.66 -16.42
N GLU A 234 -5.26 -11.76 -17.15
CA GLU A 234 -4.97 -11.73 -18.60
C GLU A 234 -6.05 -10.96 -19.37
N ARG A 235 -7.32 -11.16 -19.02
CA ARG A 235 -8.42 -10.40 -19.63
C ARG A 235 -8.34 -8.92 -19.28
N ILE A 236 -8.07 -8.58 -18.02
CA ILE A 236 -7.89 -7.19 -17.57
C ILE A 236 -6.76 -6.51 -18.35
N LEU A 237 -5.60 -7.16 -18.49
CA LEU A 237 -4.48 -6.62 -19.26
C LEU A 237 -4.86 -6.34 -20.73
N LYS A 238 -5.71 -7.18 -21.35
CA LYS A 238 -6.22 -6.94 -22.71
C LYS A 238 -7.14 -5.74 -22.79
N LEU A 239 -7.90 -5.45 -21.74
CA LEU A 239 -8.79 -4.28 -21.66
C LEU A 239 -8.01 -2.99 -21.34
N GLU A 240 -7.01 -3.10 -20.47
CA GLU A 240 -6.24 -1.98 -19.93
C GLU A 240 -4.73 -2.11 -20.19
N PRO A 241 -4.28 -2.16 -21.46
CA PRO A 241 -2.88 -2.45 -21.78
C PRO A 241 -1.90 -1.30 -21.47
N ARG A 242 -2.40 -0.13 -21.05
CA ARG A 242 -1.58 1.03 -20.65
C ARG A 242 -1.53 1.23 -19.15
N LYS A 243 -2.30 0.48 -18.36
CA LYS A 243 -2.31 0.59 -16.91
C LYS A 243 -1.22 -0.31 -16.31
N SER A 244 -0.34 0.28 -15.51
CA SER A 244 0.81 -0.41 -14.90
C SER A 244 0.38 -1.55 -13.98
N GLN A 245 -0.69 -1.36 -13.21
CA GLN A 245 -1.20 -2.38 -12.31
C GLN A 245 -1.70 -3.63 -13.05
N SER A 246 -2.18 -3.51 -14.29
CA SER A 246 -2.63 -4.66 -15.08
C SER A 246 -1.50 -5.67 -15.31
N TYR A 247 -0.30 -5.18 -15.63
CA TYR A 247 0.90 -6.03 -15.80
C TYR A 247 1.36 -6.61 -14.47
N ARG A 248 1.47 -5.76 -13.43
CA ARG A 248 1.93 -6.20 -12.11
C ARG A 248 0.99 -7.24 -11.52
N ASN A 249 -0.32 -7.04 -11.62
CA ASN A 249 -1.30 -7.99 -11.10
C ASN A 249 -1.26 -9.32 -11.84
N LEU A 250 -1.05 -9.32 -13.16
CA LEU A 250 -0.86 -10.55 -13.92
C LEU A 250 0.40 -11.28 -13.49
N ALA A 251 1.55 -10.60 -13.37
CA ALA A 251 2.80 -11.24 -12.93
C ALA A 251 2.66 -11.86 -11.53
N LEU A 252 2.01 -11.15 -10.59
CA LEU A 252 1.75 -11.70 -9.26
C LEU A 252 0.78 -12.90 -9.31
N ALA A 253 -0.25 -12.85 -10.17
CA ALA A 253 -1.20 -13.96 -10.34
C ALA A 253 -0.54 -15.19 -10.95
N GLN A 254 0.35 -15.03 -11.94
CA GLN A 254 1.19 -16.10 -12.50
C GLN A 254 2.05 -16.74 -11.43
N SER A 255 2.71 -15.93 -10.59
CA SER A 255 3.47 -16.43 -9.45
C SER A 255 2.59 -17.25 -8.48
N PHE A 256 1.37 -16.79 -8.19
CA PHE A 256 0.46 -17.52 -7.31
C PHE A 256 -0.07 -18.82 -7.94
N ALA A 257 -0.23 -18.85 -9.25
CA ALA A 257 -0.67 -20.02 -10.01
C ALA A 257 0.44 -21.08 -10.20
N GLY A 258 1.70 -20.75 -9.89
CA GLY A 258 2.87 -21.62 -10.08
C GLY A 258 3.58 -21.42 -11.43
N ASN A 259 3.17 -20.44 -12.22
CA ASN A 259 3.77 -20.07 -13.51
C ASN A 259 4.92 -19.07 -13.29
N TYR A 260 6.00 -19.55 -12.60
CA TYR A 260 7.06 -18.70 -12.08
C TYR A 260 7.92 -18.07 -13.17
N GLN A 261 8.17 -18.79 -14.28
CA GLN A 261 8.97 -18.27 -15.39
C GLN A 261 8.23 -17.13 -16.10
N GLU A 262 6.95 -17.33 -16.39
CA GLU A 262 6.11 -16.32 -17.03
C GLU A 262 6.00 -15.05 -16.17
N ALA A 263 5.89 -15.24 -14.84
CA ALA A 263 5.90 -14.13 -13.89
C ALA A 263 7.22 -13.36 -13.91
N LEU A 264 8.37 -14.07 -13.90
CA LEU A 264 9.69 -13.45 -13.95
C LEU A 264 9.91 -12.71 -15.28
N ASP A 265 9.51 -13.31 -16.39
CA ASP A 265 9.60 -12.69 -17.72
C ASP A 265 8.77 -11.41 -17.79
N LEU A 266 7.58 -11.42 -17.20
CA LEU A 266 6.72 -10.24 -17.16
C LEU A 266 7.28 -9.13 -16.25
N TYR A 267 7.85 -9.48 -15.08
CA TYR A 267 8.57 -8.52 -14.24
C TYR A 267 9.78 -7.92 -14.95
N ASN A 268 10.57 -8.72 -15.66
CA ASN A 268 11.71 -8.23 -16.46
C ASN A 268 11.25 -7.29 -17.58
N ARG A 269 10.11 -7.55 -18.21
CA ARG A 269 9.54 -6.66 -19.23
C ARG A 269 9.14 -5.32 -18.64
N MET A 270 8.53 -5.30 -17.44
CA MET A 270 8.16 -4.07 -16.74
C MET A 270 9.40 -3.25 -16.35
N GLU A 271 10.42 -3.91 -15.80
CA GLU A 271 11.67 -3.25 -15.39
C GLU A 271 12.41 -2.59 -16.57
N ASN A 272 12.40 -3.24 -17.73
CA ASN A 272 13.11 -2.76 -18.92
C ASN A 272 12.23 -2.01 -19.92
N ASN A 273 10.95 -1.78 -19.61
CA ASN A 273 9.96 -1.15 -20.51
C ASN A 273 9.83 -1.84 -21.86
N ILE A 274 9.93 -3.18 -21.92
CA ILE A 274 9.89 -3.96 -23.17
C ILE A 274 8.49 -4.55 -23.38
N ASN A 275 7.84 -4.17 -24.48
CA ASN A 275 6.52 -4.70 -24.87
C ASN A 275 5.44 -4.57 -23.78
N VAL A 276 5.39 -3.42 -23.13
CA VAL A 276 4.44 -3.11 -22.04
C VAL A 276 3.40 -2.07 -22.43
N GLY A 277 3.06 -1.96 -23.71
CA GLY A 277 1.95 -1.14 -24.18
C GLY A 277 2.06 0.36 -23.91
N GLY A 278 3.23 0.86 -23.49
CA GLY A 278 3.46 2.24 -23.08
C GLY A 278 2.98 2.53 -21.65
N ALA A 279 2.80 1.50 -20.81
CA ALA A 279 2.51 1.69 -19.39
C ALA A 279 3.71 2.29 -18.65
N ASP A 280 3.44 3.19 -17.71
CA ASP A 280 4.45 3.79 -16.82
C ASP A 280 4.43 3.09 -15.46
N PHE A 281 5.56 2.50 -15.07
CA PHE A 281 5.72 1.73 -13.83
C PHE A 281 6.40 2.52 -12.70
N THR A 282 6.62 3.80 -12.88
CA THR A 282 7.38 4.62 -11.92
C THR A 282 6.76 4.55 -10.51
N GLY A 283 5.43 4.64 -10.39
CA GLY A 283 4.72 4.54 -9.10
C GLY A 283 4.74 3.14 -8.48
N LEU A 284 4.89 2.10 -9.30
CA LEU A 284 4.94 0.70 -8.85
C LEU A 284 6.36 0.12 -8.79
N TYR A 285 7.40 0.91 -9.09
CA TYR A 285 8.78 0.41 -9.18
C TYR A 285 9.21 -0.38 -7.94
N LYS A 286 8.99 0.18 -6.74
CA LYS A 286 9.36 -0.49 -5.48
C LYS A 286 8.61 -1.79 -5.28
N THR A 287 7.32 -1.81 -5.58
CA THR A 287 6.47 -2.99 -5.48
C THR A 287 6.96 -4.09 -6.42
N ILE A 288 7.17 -3.75 -7.71
CA ILE A 288 7.70 -4.66 -8.73
C ILE A 288 9.08 -5.19 -8.33
N PHE A 289 9.98 -4.29 -7.90
CA PHE A 289 11.32 -4.65 -7.44
C PHE A 289 11.29 -5.68 -6.30
N ASN A 290 10.46 -5.45 -5.28
CA ASN A 290 10.34 -6.34 -4.13
C ASN A 290 9.67 -7.68 -4.51
N GLU A 291 8.70 -7.68 -5.42
CA GLU A 291 8.03 -8.89 -5.89
C GLU A 291 8.93 -9.75 -6.75
N THR A 292 9.74 -9.13 -7.62
CA THR A 292 10.77 -9.83 -8.41
C THR A 292 11.77 -10.52 -7.49
N ARG A 293 12.29 -9.79 -6.49
CA ARG A 293 13.22 -10.36 -5.50
C ARG A 293 12.60 -11.49 -4.69
N ASN A 294 11.32 -11.34 -4.30
CA ASN A 294 10.60 -12.37 -3.58
C ASN A 294 10.43 -13.63 -4.44
N LEU A 295 10.04 -13.48 -5.70
CA LEU A 295 9.91 -14.59 -6.65
C LEU A 295 11.23 -15.35 -6.78
N ILE A 296 12.33 -14.66 -7.01
CA ILE A 296 13.66 -15.27 -7.12
C ILE A 296 14.08 -15.91 -5.79
N SER A 297 13.83 -15.27 -4.65
CA SER A 297 14.16 -15.83 -3.34
C SER A 297 13.40 -17.13 -3.05
N GLN A 298 12.15 -17.24 -3.48
CA GLN A 298 11.30 -18.42 -3.26
C GLN A 298 11.52 -19.51 -4.31
N HIS A 299 11.67 -19.12 -5.57
CA HIS A 299 11.58 -20.00 -6.75
C HIS A 299 12.75 -19.84 -7.72
N GLY A 300 13.87 -19.27 -7.28
CA GLY A 300 15.04 -19.05 -8.15
C GLY A 300 15.66 -20.33 -8.74
N LYS A 301 15.36 -21.50 -8.15
CA LYS A 301 15.76 -22.81 -8.70
C LYS A 301 14.82 -23.31 -9.80
N ASP A 302 13.59 -22.79 -9.84
CA ASP A 302 12.53 -23.20 -10.73
C ASP A 302 12.43 -22.31 -11.97
N VAL A 303 13.27 -21.26 -12.05
CA VAL A 303 13.26 -20.26 -13.13
C VAL A 303 14.65 -20.04 -13.71
N ASN A 304 14.70 -19.63 -14.97
CA ASN A 304 15.93 -19.18 -15.60
C ASN A 304 16.22 -17.72 -15.22
N THR A 305 17.25 -17.50 -14.42
CA THR A 305 17.69 -16.18 -13.98
C THR A 305 18.81 -15.59 -14.85
N GLN A 306 19.14 -16.22 -15.98
CA GLN A 306 20.16 -15.71 -16.89
C GLN A 306 19.72 -14.36 -17.47
N GLY A 307 20.55 -13.34 -17.30
CA GLY A 307 20.26 -11.96 -17.76
C GLY A 307 19.41 -11.13 -16.78
N VAL A 308 19.01 -11.69 -15.63
CA VAL A 308 18.39 -10.93 -14.57
C VAL A 308 19.45 -10.10 -13.83
N ASP A 309 19.17 -8.82 -13.58
CA ASP A 309 20.08 -7.92 -12.89
C ASP A 309 20.39 -8.44 -11.47
N GLN A 310 21.68 -8.39 -11.09
CA GLN A 310 22.14 -8.84 -9.78
C GLN A 310 21.46 -8.12 -8.59
N LYS A 311 20.95 -6.91 -8.80
CA LYS A 311 20.19 -6.18 -7.76
C LYS A 311 19.00 -6.97 -7.21
N PHE A 312 18.41 -7.87 -8.04
CA PHE A 312 17.29 -8.73 -7.64
C PHE A 312 17.71 -9.99 -6.88
N MET A 313 19.00 -10.34 -6.91
CA MET A 313 19.53 -11.53 -6.21
C MET A 313 19.78 -11.30 -4.73
N SER A 314 19.74 -10.05 -4.26
CA SER A 314 20.00 -9.72 -2.87
C SER A 314 18.86 -10.21 -1.96
N PRO A 315 19.14 -10.94 -0.87
CA PRO A 315 18.11 -11.42 0.03
C PRO A 315 17.34 -10.27 0.67
N MET A 316 16.04 -10.49 0.82
CA MET A 316 15.11 -9.54 1.43
C MET A 316 14.31 -10.26 2.50
N LYS A 317 14.20 -9.67 3.69
CA LYS A 317 13.47 -10.28 4.81
C LYS A 317 12.68 -9.21 5.54
N TYR A 318 11.36 -9.25 5.39
CA TYR A 318 10.42 -8.48 6.20
C TYR A 318 9.58 -9.42 7.05
N LYS A 319 9.25 -9.01 8.28
CA LYS A 319 8.35 -9.80 9.14
C LYS A 319 6.97 -9.89 8.51
N VAL A 320 6.44 -8.75 8.09
CA VAL A 320 5.16 -8.68 7.40
C VAL A 320 5.27 -7.67 6.25
N ARG A 321 4.67 -8.01 5.13
CA ARG A 321 4.33 -7.11 4.02
C ARG A 321 2.83 -7.12 3.86
N ILE A 322 2.23 -5.95 3.78
CA ILE A 322 0.79 -5.77 3.63
C ILE A 322 0.56 -4.90 2.41
N LEU A 323 -0.32 -5.35 1.50
CA LEU A 323 -0.75 -4.59 0.34
C LEU A 323 -2.24 -4.33 0.44
N PHE A 324 -2.62 -3.09 0.18
CA PHE A 324 -3.99 -2.67 -0.05
C PHE A 324 -4.13 -2.34 -1.53
N GLU A 325 -5.08 -2.98 -2.20
CA GLU A 325 -5.34 -2.79 -3.63
C GLU A 325 -6.83 -2.57 -3.82
N TRP A 326 -7.22 -1.52 -4.51
CA TRP A 326 -8.62 -1.21 -4.76
C TRP A 326 -8.96 -1.31 -6.25
N ASN A 327 -10.22 -1.65 -6.55
CA ASN A 327 -10.64 -1.87 -7.92
C ASN A 327 -10.96 -0.56 -8.66
N ASP A 328 -11.36 0.48 -7.96
CA ASP A 328 -11.85 1.74 -8.50
C ASP A 328 -10.92 2.89 -8.07
N LEU A 329 -10.27 3.54 -9.03
CA LEU A 329 -9.30 4.63 -8.77
C LEU A 329 -9.98 5.92 -8.27
N ASP A 330 -11.30 6.07 -8.48
CA ASP A 330 -12.07 7.21 -8.01
C ASP A 330 -12.53 7.06 -6.54
N ALA A 331 -12.23 5.93 -5.90
CA ALA A 331 -12.60 5.68 -4.52
C ALA A 331 -11.86 6.60 -3.56
N GLU A 332 -12.58 7.27 -2.65
CA GLU A 332 -12.00 8.09 -1.61
C GLU A 332 -12.16 7.41 -0.24
N PHE A 333 -11.06 7.26 0.48
CA PHE A 333 -11.05 6.63 1.81
C PHE A 333 -9.81 7.00 2.61
N ASP A 334 -9.94 6.89 3.92
CA ASP A 334 -8.82 6.92 4.85
C ASP A 334 -8.48 5.52 5.33
N LEU A 335 -7.20 5.22 5.44
CA LEU A 335 -6.69 4.02 6.07
C LEU A 335 -6.02 4.40 7.39
N ASN A 336 -6.66 4.06 8.52
CA ASN A 336 -6.10 4.24 9.85
C ASN A 336 -5.30 3.01 10.25
N ILE A 337 -4.03 3.20 10.54
CA ILE A 337 -3.10 2.15 10.97
C ILE A 337 -2.84 2.32 12.46
N ILE A 338 -3.36 1.40 13.25
CA ILE A 338 -3.27 1.40 14.71
C ILE A 338 -2.16 0.44 15.14
N ASN A 339 -1.21 0.96 15.91
CA ASN A 339 -0.08 0.18 16.41
C ASN A 339 -0.40 -0.55 17.73
N PRO A 340 0.48 -1.46 18.19
CA PRO A 340 0.28 -2.19 19.46
C PRO A 340 0.18 -1.33 20.72
N GLN A 341 0.61 -0.07 20.67
CA GLN A 341 0.47 0.90 21.77
C GLN A 341 -0.82 1.73 21.66
N ASN A 342 -1.76 1.29 20.82
CA ASN A 342 -3.04 1.97 20.58
C ASN A 342 -2.90 3.40 20.03
N ARG A 343 -1.81 3.69 19.35
CA ARG A 343 -1.60 4.93 18.60
C ARG A 343 -1.90 4.68 17.14
N PHE A 344 -2.46 5.67 16.44
CA PHE A 344 -2.76 5.51 15.03
C PHE A 344 -2.18 6.63 14.18
N PHE A 345 -1.98 6.32 12.90
CA PHE A 345 -1.78 7.31 11.86
C PHE A 345 -2.74 7.04 10.71
N THR A 346 -3.13 8.11 10.01
CA THR A 346 -4.02 8.04 8.86
C THR A 346 -3.23 8.18 7.58
N TRP A 347 -3.39 7.24 6.66
CA TRP A 347 -3.03 7.38 5.28
C TRP A 347 -4.31 7.69 4.49
N SER A 348 -4.34 8.85 3.82
CA SER A 348 -5.54 9.33 3.13
C SER A 348 -5.42 9.12 1.63
N HIS A 349 -6.46 8.55 1.04
CA HIS A 349 -6.69 8.50 -0.40
C HIS A 349 -7.92 9.36 -0.73
N THR A 350 -7.76 10.68 -0.59
CA THR A 350 -8.81 11.68 -0.83
C THR A 350 -8.27 12.83 -1.66
N GLN A 351 -9.11 13.46 -2.46
CA GLN A 351 -8.73 14.61 -3.28
C GLN A 351 -8.26 15.80 -2.42
N SER A 352 -8.81 15.94 -1.21
CA SER A 352 -8.44 17.02 -0.29
C SER A 352 -7.00 16.90 0.23
N GLU A 353 -6.55 15.67 0.55
CA GLU A 353 -5.28 15.44 1.23
C GLU A 353 -4.16 14.98 0.28
N ASN A 354 -4.50 14.25 -0.79
CA ASN A 354 -3.53 13.58 -1.66
C ASN A 354 -3.85 13.70 -3.17
N SER A 355 -4.32 14.86 -3.61
CA SER A 355 -4.73 15.08 -5.02
C SER A 355 -3.64 14.74 -6.04
N GLN A 356 -2.38 15.03 -5.73
CA GLN A 356 -1.26 14.72 -6.64
C GLN A 356 -1.00 13.22 -6.76
N ASN A 357 -1.13 12.49 -5.66
CA ASN A 357 -0.97 11.03 -5.65
C ASN A 357 -2.07 10.37 -6.47
N ILE A 358 -3.33 10.79 -6.23
CA ILE A 358 -4.49 10.31 -6.99
C ILE A 358 -4.33 10.61 -8.49
N LEU A 359 -3.87 11.82 -8.85
CA LEU A 359 -3.60 12.15 -10.25
C LEU A 359 -2.57 11.21 -10.89
N MET A 360 -1.50 10.86 -10.18
CA MET A 360 -0.48 9.92 -10.68
C MET A 360 -1.02 8.50 -10.80
N GLU A 361 -1.80 8.06 -9.83
CA GLU A 361 -2.46 6.76 -9.85
C GLU A 361 -3.37 6.63 -11.07
N HIS A 362 -4.14 7.67 -11.39
CA HIS A 362 -4.93 7.72 -12.61
C HIS A 362 -4.08 7.71 -13.88
N GLN A 363 -3.01 8.52 -13.94
CA GLN A 363 -2.13 8.59 -15.12
C GLN A 363 -1.41 7.28 -15.39
N GLN A 364 -0.93 6.61 -14.35
CA GLN A 364 -0.19 5.36 -14.45
C GLN A 364 -1.08 4.11 -14.37
N GLY A 365 -2.33 4.28 -13.92
CA GLY A 365 -3.33 3.23 -13.83
C GLY A 365 -3.03 2.21 -12.76
N TYR A 366 -2.85 2.65 -11.51
CA TYR A 366 -2.72 1.77 -10.36
C TYR A 366 -3.47 2.32 -9.14
N GLY A 367 -4.05 1.43 -8.34
CA GLY A 367 -4.65 1.69 -7.04
C GLY A 367 -4.08 0.69 -6.05
N LEU A 368 -2.95 1.05 -5.44
CA LEU A 368 -2.20 0.17 -4.55
C LEU A 368 -1.35 0.97 -3.57
N GLU A 369 -1.38 0.55 -2.29
CA GLU A 369 -0.42 0.99 -1.26
C GLU A 369 0.14 -0.20 -0.50
N GLU A 370 1.43 -0.12 -0.10
CA GLU A 370 2.09 -1.20 0.61
C GLU A 370 2.80 -0.74 1.89
N PHE A 371 2.70 -1.58 2.93
CA PHE A 371 3.31 -1.35 4.22
C PHE A 371 4.17 -2.54 4.62
N TYR A 372 5.22 -2.27 5.40
CA TYR A 372 6.13 -3.28 5.90
C TYR A 372 6.28 -3.18 7.41
N LEU A 373 6.18 -4.32 8.09
CA LEU A 373 6.47 -4.43 9.50
C LEU A 373 7.78 -5.21 9.69
N THR A 374 8.61 -4.72 10.58
CA THR A 374 9.94 -5.27 10.90
C THR A 374 9.88 -6.13 12.18
N PRO A 375 10.94 -6.85 12.56
CA PRO A 375 10.97 -7.57 13.83
C PRO A 375 10.83 -6.69 15.08
N SER A 376 11.07 -5.38 14.98
CA SER A 376 10.87 -4.43 16.09
C SER A 376 9.40 -4.02 16.28
N ASP A 377 8.54 -4.26 15.28
CA ASP A 377 7.14 -3.86 15.29
C ASP A 377 6.23 -4.93 15.94
N LYS A 378 6.68 -5.55 17.04
CA LYS A 378 5.95 -6.63 17.71
C LYS A 378 4.61 -6.19 18.29
N GLY A 379 3.63 -7.09 18.22
CA GLY A 379 2.30 -6.91 18.75
C GLY A 379 1.20 -6.97 17.71
N GLU A 380 -0.04 -6.65 18.11
CA GLU A 380 -1.20 -6.60 17.22
C GLU A 380 -1.30 -5.23 16.54
N TRP A 381 -1.32 -5.24 15.24
CA TRP A 381 -1.59 -4.09 14.38
C TRP A 381 -3.00 -4.19 13.83
N GLN A 382 -3.77 -3.12 13.92
CA GLN A 382 -5.12 -3.03 13.39
C GLN A 382 -5.16 -2.03 12.25
N PHE A 383 -5.90 -2.38 11.20
CA PHE A 383 -6.09 -1.54 10.02
C PHE A 383 -7.59 -1.29 9.87
N ASN A 384 -7.96 -0.01 9.84
CA ASN A 384 -9.33 0.42 9.67
C ASN A 384 -9.45 1.27 8.42
N VAL A 385 -10.61 1.22 7.77
CA VAL A 385 -10.93 2.06 6.61
C VAL A 385 -12.18 2.88 6.93
N THR A 386 -12.12 4.17 6.60
CA THR A 386 -13.29 5.05 6.51
C THR A 386 -13.50 5.40 5.04
N TYR A 387 -14.59 4.93 4.46
CA TYR A 387 -14.91 5.13 3.06
C TYR A 387 -15.81 6.35 2.88
N TYR A 388 -15.45 7.25 1.95
CA TYR A 388 -16.20 8.48 1.68
C TYR A 388 -17.03 8.42 0.40
N GLY A 389 -16.85 7.40 -0.41
CA GLY A 389 -17.49 7.24 -1.69
C GLY A 389 -16.50 7.28 -2.84
N LYS A 390 -16.99 7.63 -4.02
CA LYS A 390 -16.18 7.83 -5.21
C LYS A 390 -16.61 9.09 -5.96
N SER A 391 -15.68 9.70 -6.65
CA SER A 391 -15.92 10.93 -7.41
C SER A 391 -16.66 10.67 -8.73
N SER A 392 -16.59 9.45 -9.26
CA SER A 392 -17.31 9.06 -10.49
C SER A 392 -18.81 8.85 -10.23
N ALA A 393 -19.60 9.02 -11.29
CA ALA A 393 -21.04 8.74 -11.27
C ALA A 393 -21.38 7.24 -11.42
N ASP A 394 -20.37 6.39 -11.54
CA ASP A 394 -20.52 4.95 -11.62
C ASP A 394 -21.11 4.38 -10.32
N THR A 395 -21.97 3.37 -10.45
CA THR A 395 -22.66 2.71 -9.34
C THR A 395 -22.06 1.35 -9.00
N ASP A 396 -21.00 0.93 -9.68
CA ASP A 396 -20.33 -0.32 -9.40
C ASP A 396 -19.72 -0.32 -7.97
N PRO A 397 -19.76 -1.44 -7.27
CA PRO A 397 -19.29 -1.49 -5.90
C PRO A 397 -17.76 -1.38 -5.80
N THR A 398 -17.30 -0.66 -4.80
CA THR A 398 -15.88 -0.53 -4.47
C THR A 398 -15.44 -1.63 -3.51
N PHE A 399 -14.28 -2.23 -3.79
CA PHE A 399 -13.66 -3.25 -2.96
C PHE A 399 -12.19 -2.94 -2.71
N ILE A 400 -11.72 -3.30 -1.53
CA ILE A 400 -10.29 -3.37 -1.22
C ILE A 400 -9.88 -4.83 -1.06
N LYS A 401 -8.82 -5.23 -1.77
CA LYS A 401 -8.08 -6.47 -1.53
C LYS A 401 -6.93 -6.19 -0.58
N ILE A 402 -6.80 -7.02 0.46
CA ILE A 402 -5.69 -6.95 1.42
C ILE A 402 -4.89 -8.24 1.27
N THR A 403 -3.63 -8.10 0.84
CA THR A 403 -2.72 -9.25 0.77
C THR A 403 -1.66 -9.12 1.86
N THR A 404 -1.68 -10.03 2.82
CA THR A 404 -0.70 -10.07 3.91
C THR A 404 0.28 -11.21 3.68
N PHE A 405 1.56 -10.89 3.60
CA PHE A 405 2.64 -11.86 3.62
C PHE A 405 3.32 -11.83 4.99
N LYS A 406 3.42 -12.97 5.66
CA LYS A 406 4.27 -13.13 6.84
C LYS A 406 5.60 -13.75 6.42
N ASN A 407 6.69 -13.30 7.05
CA ASN A 407 8.07 -13.70 6.74
C ASN A 407 8.42 -13.50 5.25
N PHE A 408 8.05 -12.36 4.68
CA PHE A 408 8.23 -12.03 3.27
C PHE A 408 9.70 -12.14 2.85
N GLY A 409 9.97 -12.85 1.75
CA GLY A 409 11.31 -13.14 1.25
C GLY A 409 12.05 -14.27 1.99
N SER A 410 11.37 -15.02 2.87
CA SER A 410 11.94 -16.14 3.62
C SER A 410 11.32 -17.46 3.22
N PRO A 411 12.01 -18.62 3.36
CA PRO A 411 11.48 -19.92 2.96
C PRO A 411 10.17 -20.33 3.66
N ASN A 412 9.90 -19.78 4.84
CA ASN A 412 8.67 -20.00 5.62
C ASN A 412 7.63 -18.91 5.40
N GLN A 413 7.68 -18.22 4.25
CA GLN A 413 6.69 -17.24 3.88
C GLN A 413 5.30 -17.85 3.79
N THR A 414 4.33 -17.13 4.36
CA THR A 414 2.91 -17.44 4.18
C THR A 414 2.18 -16.23 3.63
N LYS A 415 1.05 -16.46 2.94
CA LYS A 415 0.19 -15.37 2.44
C LYS A 415 -1.25 -15.58 2.85
N LYS A 416 -1.98 -14.49 3.04
CA LYS A 416 -3.42 -14.43 3.24
C LYS A 416 -3.99 -13.33 2.34
N VAL A 417 -5.08 -13.61 1.65
CA VAL A 417 -5.79 -12.64 0.83
C VAL A 417 -7.19 -12.45 1.42
N GLU A 418 -7.57 -11.22 1.67
CA GLU A 418 -8.88 -10.80 2.15
C GLU A 418 -9.45 -9.79 1.17
N VAL A 419 -10.76 -9.82 0.96
CA VAL A 419 -11.45 -8.88 0.06
C VAL A 419 -12.63 -8.29 0.82
N VAL A 420 -12.65 -6.99 0.89
CA VAL A 420 -13.61 -6.22 1.69
C VAL A 420 -14.37 -5.27 0.79
N ARG A 421 -15.69 -5.26 0.90
CA ARG A 421 -16.55 -4.29 0.24
C ARG A 421 -16.59 -2.98 1.03
N LEU A 422 -16.46 -1.86 0.33
CA LEU A 422 -16.61 -0.52 0.89
C LEU A 422 -17.99 0.03 0.52
N ASP A 423 -18.97 -0.12 1.41
CA ASP A 423 -20.38 0.29 1.16
C ASP A 423 -20.94 1.20 2.24
N ARG A 424 -20.26 1.35 3.38
CA ARG A 424 -20.69 2.22 4.49
C ARG A 424 -19.88 3.51 4.47
N LYS A 425 -20.53 4.56 3.95
CA LYS A 425 -19.92 5.88 3.92
C LYS A 425 -19.80 6.45 5.34
N ASP A 426 -18.69 7.15 5.58
CA ASP A 426 -18.38 7.88 6.81
C ASP A 426 -18.39 7.01 8.10
N VAL A 427 -18.25 5.68 7.93
CA VAL A 427 -18.16 4.72 9.04
C VAL A 427 -16.80 4.06 9.02
N GLU A 428 -16.06 4.21 10.11
CA GLU A 428 -14.78 3.51 10.28
C GLU A 428 -15.03 2.02 10.53
N GLN A 429 -14.37 1.17 9.73
CA GLN A 429 -14.52 -0.29 9.78
C GLN A 429 -13.14 -0.96 9.88
N THR A 430 -13.00 -1.93 10.78
CA THR A 430 -11.78 -2.75 10.87
C THR A 430 -11.72 -3.73 9.71
N VAL A 431 -10.74 -3.56 8.84
CA VAL A 431 -10.57 -4.38 7.64
C VAL A 431 -9.65 -5.59 7.87
N THR A 432 -8.63 -5.45 8.70
CA THR A 432 -7.76 -6.58 9.09
C THR A 432 -7.00 -6.29 10.38
N LYS A 433 -6.58 -7.37 11.06
CA LYS A 433 -5.66 -7.33 12.20
C LYS A 433 -4.49 -8.29 11.95
N ILE A 434 -3.29 -7.86 12.31
CA ILE A 434 -2.07 -8.60 12.03
C ILE A 434 -1.21 -8.66 13.28
N VAL A 435 -0.87 -9.87 13.71
CA VAL A 435 0.05 -10.07 14.84
C VAL A 435 1.46 -10.30 14.31
N VAL A 436 2.40 -9.48 14.78
CA VAL A 436 3.84 -9.61 14.57
C VAL A 436 4.47 -10.20 15.83
N ASN A 437 5.06 -11.38 15.68
CA ASN A 437 5.67 -12.14 16.78
C ASN A 437 7.19 -11.87 16.90
#